data_0115e34927cb7d1c4d24a6c2a8f6a5a6
#
_entry.id   0115e34927cb7d1c4d24a6c2a8f6a5a6
#
_cell.length_a   1.000
_cell.length_b   1.000
_cell.length_c   1.000
_cell.angle_alpha   90.00
_cell.angle_beta   90.00
_cell.angle_gamma   90.00
#
_symmetry.space_group_name_H-M   'P 1'
#
loop_
_entity.id
_entity.type
_entity.pdbx_description
1 polymer ?
#
loop_
_entity_poly.entity_id
_entity_poly.type
_entity_poly.pdbx_seq_one_letter_code
_entity_poly.pdbx_strand_id
1 'polypeptide(L)'
;MNNITLFAGLFLASAAVADTPVLTVYTYDSFISDWGPGPAVEAAFEATCGCDLQMVGAGDGAALLARIRLEGSRSKADIVMGLDTNLTHAASETGLFTSISTAADYTVPGGWNNSLFAPFDWGYFAFVHNTDLESPKNFKELAASNLKIIIQDPRSSTPGLGLLMWVKAAYGVEAASLWAELADNIVTVTAGWSEAYGMFLEGEADMVLSYTTSPAYHIIAEGDASKKYATFDEGHYMQIEVAGKLASTDQNARADQFLDFMVSDAFQDII
;
A
#
# COMPACT_ATOMS: atom_id res chain seq x y z
N MET A 1 12.99 -16.20 -81.70
CA MET A 1 13.55 -15.30 -80.68
C MET A 1 12.50 -15.16 -79.58
N ASN A 2 12.68 -15.92 -78.49
CA ASN A 2 11.74 -15.94 -77.37
C ASN A 2 12.22 -14.99 -76.27
N ASN A 3 11.45 -13.95 -75.97
CA ASN A 3 11.69 -13.06 -74.84
C ASN A 3 11.07 -13.65 -73.58
N ILE A 4 11.88 -14.05 -72.63
CA ILE A 4 11.44 -14.45 -71.27
C ILE A 4 11.49 -13.21 -70.41
N THR A 5 10.32 -12.70 -69.99
CA THR A 5 10.18 -11.61 -69.06
C THR A 5 10.19 -12.20 -67.62
N LEU A 6 11.25 -11.89 -66.88
CA LEU A 6 11.37 -12.26 -65.45
C LEU A 6 10.53 -11.25 -64.62
N PHE A 7 9.48 -11.75 -63.94
CA PHE A 7 8.76 -10.97 -62.92
C PHE A 7 9.48 -11.16 -61.59
N ALA A 8 10.15 -10.12 -61.10
CA ALA A 8 10.66 -10.06 -59.74
C ALA A 8 9.50 -9.67 -58.79
N GLY A 9 9.00 -10.63 -58.02
CA GLY A 9 8.02 -10.37 -56.97
C GLY A 9 8.70 -9.73 -55.77
N LEU A 10 8.33 -8.48 -55.46
CA LEU A 10 8.72 -7.79 -54.22
C LEU A 10 7.86 -8.35 -53.06
N PHE A 11 8.48 -9.14 -52.18
CA PHE A 11 7.86 -9.53 -50.91
C PHE A 11 8.01 -8.36 -49.95
N LEU A 12 6.93 -7.62 -49.70
CA LEU A 12 6.82 -6.67 -48.59
C LEU A 12 6.62 -7.53 -47.30
N ALA A 13 7.65 -7.66 -46.50
CA ALA A 13 7.53 -8.19 -45.14
C ALA A 13 6.81 -7.12 -44.31
N SER A 14 5.54 -7.35 -43.97
CA SER A 14 4.84 -6.58 -42.93
C SER A 14 5.50 -6.91 -41.60
N ALA A 15 6.21 -5.94 -41.03
CA ALA A 15 6.63 -6.03 -39.63
C ALA A 15 5.33 -5.98 -38.78
N ALA A 16 5.00 -7.10 -38.13
CA ALA A 16 3.98 -7.09 -37.11
C ALA A 16 4.50 -6.19 -35.97
N VAL A 17 3.82 -5.11 -35.70
CA VAL A 17 4.04 -4.33 -34.48
C VAL A 17 3.55 -5.27 -33.37
N ALA A 18 4.47 -5.78 -32.56
CA ALA A 18 4.10 -6.53 -31.37
C ALA A 18 3.41 -5.56 -30.40
N ASP A 19 2.24 -5.94 -29.91
CA ASP A 19 1.56 -5.16 -28.87
C ASP A 19 2.50 -5.03 -27.66
N THR A 20 2.57 -3.82 -27.09
CA THR A 20 3.33 -3.58 -25.86
C THR A 20 2.75 -4.47 -24.75
N PRO A 21 3.56 -5.33 -24.11
CA PRO A 21 3.05 -6.19 -23.05
C PRO A 21 2.61 -5.35 -21.85
N VAL A 22 1.51 -5.75 -21.22
CA VAL A 22 0.93 -5.06 -20.05
C VAL A 22 1.30 -5.85 -18.79
N LEU A 23 1.76 -5.14 -17.75
CA LEU A 23 1.89 -5.65 -16.38
C LEU A 23 0.86 -4.95 -15.50
N THR A 24 -0.02 -5.71 -14.86
CA THR A 24 -1.08 -5.15 -14.00
C THR A 24 -0.75 -5.33 -12.53
N VAL A 25 -0.67 -4.22 -11.79
CA VAL A 25 -0.44 -4.19 -10.35
C VAL A 25 -1.70 -3.67 -9.65
N TYR A 26 -2.30 -4.48 -8.79
CA TYR A 26 -3.35 -4.01 -7.89
C TYR A 26 -2.70 -3.45 -6.62
N THR A 27 -3.09 -2.24 -6.26
CA THR A 27 -2.53 -1.52 -5.11
C THR A 27 -3.59 -0.68 -4.40
N TYR A 28 -3.21 0.06 -3.38
CA TYR A 28 -4.11 0.93 -2.64
C TYR A 28 -4.29 2.30 -3.31
N ASP A 29 -5.45 2.92 -3.04
CA ASP A 29 -5.88 4.11 -3.78
C ASP A 29 -4.94 5.31 -3.59
N SER A 30 -4.39 5.51 -2.38
CA SER A 30 -3.46 6.61 -2.12
C SER A 30 -2.13 6.48 -2.88
N PHE A 31 -1.68 5.26 -3.18
CA PHE A 31 -0.45 5.05 -3.96
C PHE A 31 -0.55 5.62 -5.36
N ILE A 32 -1.71 5.47 -6.01
CA ILE A 32 -1.96 5.87 -7.40
C ILE A 32 -2.65 7.23 -7.55
N SER A 33 -2.88 7.94 -6.45
CA SER A 33 -3.43 9.30 -6.50
C SER A 33 -2.43 10.27 -7.15
N ASP A 34 -2.92 11.43 -7.63
CA ASP A 34 -2.07 12.45 -8.29
C ASP A 34 -0.92 12.94 -7.40
N TRP A 35 -1.10 12.88 -6.08
CA TRP A 35 -0.09 13.25 -5.07
C TRP A 35 0.71 12.05 -4.54
N GLY A 36 0.31 10.83 -4.89
CA GLY A 36 0.97 9.60 -4.50
C GLY A 36 2.19 9.28 -5.39
N PRO A 37 3.00 8.28 -5.01
CA PRO A 37 4.21 7.93 -5.75
C PRO A 37 3.93 7.17 -7.06
N GLY A 38 2.73 6.64 -7.26
CA GLY A 38 2.37 5.76 -8.37
C GLY A 38 2.75 6.28 -9.75
N PRO A 39 2.39 7.54 -10.13
CA PRO A 39 2.75 8.08 -11.44
C PRO A 39 4.27 8.13 -11.70
N ALA A 40 5.07 8.42 -10.68
CA ALA A 40 6.52 8.44 -10.79
C ALA A 40 7.12 7.03 -10.86
N VAL A 41 6.56 6.08 -10.09
CA VAL A 41 6.93 4.66 -10.13
C VAL A 41 6.63 4.05 -11.50
N GLU A 42 5.44 4.32 -12.06
CA GLU A 42 5.05 3.90 -13.41
C GLU A 42 6.05 4.38 -14.45
N ALA A 43 6.31 5.69 -14.49
CA ALA A 43 7.25 6.27 -15.43
C ALA A 43 8.68 5.69 -15.29
N ALA A 44 9.15 5.49 -14.08
CA ALA A 44 10.50 4.94 -13.82
C ALA A 44 10.62 3.46 -14.25
N PHE A 45 9.60 2.65 -14.00
CA PHE A 45 9.61 1.25 -14.41
C PHE A 45 9.47 1.08 -15.92
N GLU A 46 8.56 1.79 -16.55
CA GLU A 46 8.33 1.74 -17.99
C GLU A 46 9.56 2.17 -18.81
N ALA A 47 10.37 3.07 -18.27
CA ALA A 47 11.63 3.45 -18.90
C ALA A 47 12.60 2.27 -19.13
N THR A 48 12.42 1.17 -18.40
CA THR A 48 13.35 0.03 -18.42
C THR A 48 12.70 -1.31 -18.79
N CYS A 49 11.39 -1.49 -18.57
CA CYS A 49 10.74 -2.80 -18.74
C CYS A 49 10.35 -3.13 -20.18
N GLY A 50 10.21 -2.13 -21.06
CA GLY A 50 9.62 -2.32 -22.38
C GLY A 50 8.19 -2.84 -22.33
N CYS A 51 7.43 -2.39 -21.34
CA CYS A 51 6.05 -2.76 -21.05
C CYS A 51 5.21 -1.53 -20.70
N ASP A 52 3.90 -1.69 -20.64
CA ASP A 52 2.91 -0.78 -20.08
C ASP A 52 2.58 -1.26 -18.66
N LEU A 53 2.89 -0.45 -17.63
CA LEU A 53 2.57 -0.74 -16.24
C LEU A 53 1.20 -0.14 -15.88
N GLN A 54 0.22 -1.00 -15.65
CA GLN A 54 -1.11 -0.57 -15.24
C GLN A 54 -1.31 -0.78 -13.73
N MET A 55 -1.34 0.31 -12.98
CA MET A 55 -1.69 0.27 -11.57
C MET A 55 -3.19 0.48 -11.38
N VAL A 56 -3.82 -0.39 -10.59
CA VAL A 56 -5.26 -0.39 -10.35
C VAL A 56 -5.56 -0.27 -8.87
N GLY A 57 -6.21 0.80 -8.46
CA GLY A 57 -6.66 1.01 -7.09
C GLY A 57 -7.74 0.00 -6.67
N ALA A 58 -7.67 -0.43 -5.42
CA ALA A 58 -8.60 -1.40 -4.86
C ALA A 58 -8.99 -1.09 -3.39
N GLY A 59 -9.02 0.17 -3.03
CA GLY A 59 -9.18 0.63 -1.66
C GLY A 59 -7.86 0.52 -0.88
N ASP A 60 -7.91 0.21 0.41
CA ASP A 60 -6.73 -0.08 1.23
C ASP A 60 -6.46 -1.59 1.29
N GLY A 61 -5.42 -2.02 2.03
CA GLY A 61 -4.91 -3.39 2.00
C GLY A 61 -5.94 -4.50 2.32
N ALA A 62 -6.86 -4.29 3.27
CA ALA A 62 -7.88 -5.29 3.57
C ALA A 62 -8.93 -5.39 2.46
N ALA A 63 -9.32 -4.27 1.84
CA ALA A 63 -10.20 -4.25 0.66
C ALA A 63 -9.51 -4.90 -0.55
N LEU A 64 -8.22 -4.62 -0.74
CA LEU A 64 -7.38 -5.22 -1.78
C LEU A 64 -7.36 -6.75 -1.65
N LEU A 65 -7.12 -7.30 -0.46
CA LEU A 65 -7.16 -8.73 -0.23
C LEU A 65 -8.56 -9.31 -0.46
N ALA A 66 -9.61 -8.62 -0.04
CA ALA A 66 -11.00 -9.04 -0.27
C ALA A 66 -11.32 -9.14 -1.77
N ARG A 67 -10.86 -8.17 -2.57
CA ARG A 67 -10.99 -8.18 -4.03
C ARG A 67 -10.29 -9.38 -4.66
N ILE A 68 -9.05 -9.65 -4.29
CA ILE A 68 -8.28 -10.79 -4.79
C ILE A 68 -8.97 -12.12 -4.46
N ARG A 69 -9.51 -12.25 -3.24
CA ARG A 69 -10.29 -13.45 -2.85
C ARG A 69 -11.55 -13.62 -3.70
N LEU A 70 -12.23 -12.54 -4.01
CA LEU A 70 -13.45 -12.57 -4.84
C LEU A 70 -13.14 -12.95 -6.29
N GLU A 71 -12.09 -12.39 -6.86
CA GLU A 71 -11.66 -12.66 -8.24
C GLU A 71 -11.05 -14.07 -8.37
N GLY A 72 -10.31 -14.51 -7.34
CA GLY A 72 -9.62 -15.81 -7.33
C GLY A 72 -8.63 -15.94 -8.48
N SER A 73 -8.54 -17.11 -9.09
CA SER A 73 -7.66 -17.36 -10.24
C SER A 73 -8.05 -16.61 -11.53
N ARG A 74 -9.14 -15.85 -11.51
CA ARG A 74 -9.57 -15.00 -12.62
C ARG A 74 -9.14 -13.55 -12.46
N SER A 75 -8.39 -13.24 -11.41
CA SER A 75 -7.85 -11.90 -11.21
C SER A 75 -7.06 -11.45 -12.44
N LYS A 76 -7.14 -10.18 -12.74
CA LYS A 76 -6.38 -9.54 -13.81
C LYS A 76 -5.03 -9.00 -13.32
N ALA A 77 -4.82 -9.00 -12.00
CA ALA A 77 -3.55 -8.59 -11.45
C ALA A 77 -2.47 -9.65 -11.70
N ASP A 78 -1.29 -9.18 -12.01
CA ASP A 78 -0.05 -9.96 -11.99
C ASP A 78 0.61 -9.88 -10.62
N ILE A 79 0.52 -8.70 -10.00
CA ILE A 79 1.08 -8.38 -8.68
C ILE A 79 0.01 -7.72 -7.82
N VAL A 80 0.06 -8.01 -6.53
CA VAL A 80 -0.68 -7.34 -5.47
C VAL A 80 0.33 -6.63 -4.57
N MET A 81 0.27 -5.30 -4.48
CA MET A 81 1.18 -4.45 -3.71
C MET A 81 0.40 -3.60 -2.71
N GLY A 82 0.82 -3.57 -1.43
CA GLY A 82 0.14 -2.82 -0.37
C GLY A 82 -0.72 -3.67 0.55
N LEU A 83 -0.49 -4.99 0.60
CA LEU A 83 -0.87 -5.77 1.78
C LEU A 83 0.14 -5.48 2.89
N ASP A 84 -0.27 -5.65 4.14
CA ASP A 84 0.65 -5.51 5.27
C ASP A 84 0.85 -6.85 6.01
N THR A 85 1.77 -6.86 6.96
CA THR A 85 2.07 -8.04 7.78
C THR A 85 0.88 -8.62 8.52
N ASN A 86 -0.16 -7.83 8.84
CA ASN A 86 -1.38 -8.33 9.45
C ASN A 86 -2.21 -9.19 8.47
N LEU A 87 -2.03 -9.00 7.17
CA LEU A 87 -2.79 -9.67 6.12
C LEU A 87 -2.02 -10.81 5.44
N THR A 88 -0.69 -10.89 5.57
CA THR A 88 0.14 -11.89 4.84
C THR A 88 -0.25 -13.34 5.12
N HIS A 89 -0.59 -13.68 6.37
CA HIS A 89 -1.07 -15.03 6.70
C HIS A 89 -2.38 -15.34 5.97
N ALA A 90 -3.36 -14.45 6.08
CA ALA A 90 -4.66 -14.62 5.43
C ALA A 90 -4.58 -14.59 3.89
N ALA A 91 -3.58 -13.90 3.32
CA ALA A 91 -3.29 -13.89 1.89
C ALA A 91 -2.66 -15.22 1.45
N SER A 92 -1.69 -15.75 2.21
CA SER A 92 -1.06 -17.03 1.90
C SER A 92 -2.04 -18.21 1.90
N GLU A 93 -2.99 -18.24 2.86
CA GLU A 93 -4.04 -19.25 2.95
C GLU A 93 -4.99 -19.29 1.73
N THR A 94 -5.00 -18.23 0.91
CA THR A 94 -5.80 -18.23 -0.33
C THR A 94 -5.26 -19.17 -1.39
N GLY A 95 -3.97 -19.51 -1.36
CA GLY A 95 -3.28 -20.27 -2.41
C GLY A 95 -3.18 -19.52 -3.75
N LEU A 96 -3.45 -18.22 -3.80
CA LEU A 96 -3.43 -17.42 -5.03
C LEU A 96 -2.05 -16.83 -5.33
N PHE A 97 -1.15 -16.80 -4.37
CA PHE A 97 0.20 -16.26 -4.51
C PHE A 97 1.21 -17.36 -4.84
N THR A 98 2.25 -17.01 -5.57
CA THR A 98 3.36 -17.91 -5.90
C THR A 98 4.67 -17.42 -5.31
N SER A 99 5.64 -18.32 -5.16
CA SER A 99 6.95 -17.95 -4.64
C SER A 99 7.65 -16.91 -5.50
N ILE A 100 8.29 -15.97 -4.81
CA ILE A 100 9.09 -14.91 -5.40
C ILE A 100 10.55 -15.05 -4.95
N SER A 101 11.45 -14.44 -5.69
CA SER A 101 12.86 -14.32 -5.34
C SER A 101 13.30 -12.92 -5.73
N THR A 102 13.70 -12.12 -4.76
CA THR A 102 14.31 -10.81 -4.96
C THR A 102 15.75 -10.85 -4.49
N ALA A 103 16.62 -10.07 -5.13
CA ALA A 103 18.05 -10.04 -4.82
C ALA A 103 18.40 -9.10 -3.65
N ALA A 104 17.42 -8.54 -2.94
CA ALA A 104 17.64 -7.52 -1.93
C ALA A 104 17.98 -8.11 -0.54
N ASP A 105 18.88 -7.44 0.14
CA ASP A 105 19.08 -7.60 1.58
C ASP A 105 18.16 -6.64 2.32
N TYR A 106 17.07 -7.16 2.88
CA TYR A 106 16.06 -6.34 3.55
C TYR A 106 16.54 -5.81 4.90
N THR A 107 16.40 -4.50 5.12
CA THR A 107 16.74 -3.81 6.38
C THR A 107 15.52 -3.62 7.30
N VAL A 108 14.49 -4.42 7.11
CA VAL A 108 13.25 -4.38 7.91
C VAL A 108 13.56 -4.74 9.36
N PRO A 109 13.05 -3.98 10.36
CA PRO A 109 13.21 -4.33 11.76
C PRO A 109 12.73 -5.75 12.08
N GLY A 110 13.59 -6.54 12.72
CA GLY A 110 13.30 -7.96 13.00
C GLY A 110 13.68 -8.93 11.88
N GLY A 111 14.13 -8.42 10.72
CA GLY A 111 14.46 -9.22 9.55
C GLY A 111 13.22 -9.63 8.74
N TRP A 112 13.46 -10.19 7.57
CA TRP A 112 12.40 -10.68 6.68
C TRP A 112 12.69 -12.09 6.19
N ASN A 113 11.69 -12.96 6.30
CA ASN A 113 11.78 -14.33 5.80
C ASN A 113 10.40 -14.81 5.34
N ASN A 114 10.00 -14.42 4.13
CA ASN A 114 8.75 -14.82 3.51
C ASN A 114 8.99 -15.09 2.03
N SER A 115 8.61 -16.27 1.54
CA SER A 115 8.84 -16.68 0.16
C SER A 115 7.74 -16.24 -0.81
N LEU A 116 6.62 -15.71 -0.33
CA LEU A 116 5.47 -15.28 -1.15
C LEU A 116 5.40 -13.77 -1.29
N PHE A 117 5.98 -13.02 -0.35
CA PHE A 117 5.86 -11.58 -0.25
C PHE A 117 7.22 -10.93 -0.06
N ALA A 118 7.48 -9.83 -0.79
CA ALA A 118 8.62 -8.94 -0.60
C ALA A 118 8.17 -7.66 0.11
N PRO A 119 8.86 -7.20 1.16
CA PRO A 119 8.59 -5.93 1.79
C PRO A 119 9.12 -4.79 0.93
N PHE A 120 8.44 -3.64 0.92
CA PHE A 120 8.92 -2.46 0.21
C PHE A 120 8.95 -1.20 1.08
N ASP A 121 8.11 -1.13 2.11
CA ASP A 121 8.21 -0.12 3.14
C ASP A 121 7.81 -0.65 4.52
N TRP A 122 7.99 0.16 5.55
CA TRP A 122 7.51 -0.10 6.89
C TRP A 122 7.37 1.20 7.69
N GLY A 123 6.48 1.19 8.67
CA GLY A 123 6.22 2.35 9.51
C GLY A 123 5.45 1.99 10.76
N TYR A 124 5.14 3.01 11.55
CA TYR A 124 4.37 2.86 12.78
C TYR A 124 3.07 3.64 12.68
N PHE A 125 1.97 3.03 13.09
CA PHE A 125 0.70 3.73 13.22
C PHE A 125 0.78 4.78 14.34
N ALA A 126 0.14 5.92 14.12
CA ALA A 126 0.04 6.99 15.10
C ALA A 126 -1.20 7.86 14.83
N PHE A 127 -1.68 8.53 15.85
CA PHE A 127 -2.64 9.61 15.66
C PHE A 127 -1.89 10.89 15.30
N VAL A 128 -2.28 11.50 14.17
CA VAL A 128 -1.77 12.80 13.70
C VAL A 128 -2.71 13.91 14.17
N HIS A 129 -2.15 15.04 14.54
CA HIS A 129 -2.86 16.22 15.05
C HIS A 129 -2.13 17.52 14.69
N ASN A 130 -2.80 18.67 14.85
CA ASN A 130 -2.15 19.96 14.72
C ASN A 130 -1.23 20.27 15.91
N THR A 131 -0.17 21.03 15.67
CA THR A 131 0.89 21.31 16.68
C THR A 131 0.42 22.10 17.89
N ASP A 132 -0.70 22.80 17.81
CA ASP A 132 -1.34 23.57 18.90
C ASP A 132 -2.16 22.69 19.86
N LEU A 133 -2.40 21.42 19.50
CA LEU A 133 -3.09 20.46 20.34
C LEU A 133 -2.11 19.82 21.33
N GLU A 134 -2.48 19.79 22.62
CA GLU A 134 -1.83 18.94 23.61
C GLU A 134 -2.36 17.50 23.45
N SER A 135 -1.53 16.63 22.91
CA SER A 135 -1.94 15.26 22.60
C SER A 135 -1.92 14.35 23.85
N PRO A 136 -2.83 13.37 23.93
CA PRO A 136 -2.79 12.33 24.96
C PRO A 136 -1.52 11.47 24.80
N LYS A 137 -1.06 10.91 25.91
CA LYS A 137 0.15 10.09 25.95
C LYS A 137 -0.13 8.59 25.83
N ASN A 138 -1.38 8.19 25.86
CA ASN A 138 -1.82 6.79 25.79
C ASN A 138 -3.30 6.73 25.43
N PHE A 139 -3.78 5.51 25.11
CA PHE A 139 -5.18 5.31 24.74
C PHE A 139 -6.17 5.59 25.89
N LYS A 140 -5.78 5.37 27.16
CA LYS A 140 -6.65 5.67 28.30
C LYS A 140 -6.84 7.18 28.50
N GLU A 141 -5.78 7.97 28.30
CA GLU A 141 -5.88 9.43 28.31
C GLU A 141 -6.71 9.93 27.13
N LEU A 142 -6.55 9.33 25.95
CA LEU A 142 -7.38 9.65 24.79
C LEU A 142 -8.86 9.38 25.09
N ALA A 143 -9.20 8.21 25.61
CA ALA A 143 -10.57 7.83 25.98
C ALA A 143 -11.17 8.74 27.06
N ALA A 144 -10.36 9.18 28.02
CA ALA A 144 -10.79 10.09 29.08
C ALA A 144 -10.90 11.56 28.63
N SER A 145 -10.44 11.90 27.43
CA SER A 145 -10.47 13.25 26.86
C SER A 145 -11.79 13.55 26.15
N ASN A 146 -11.97 14.83 25.75
CA ASN A 146 -13.05 15.24 24.86
C ASN A 146 -12.60 15.30 23.38
N LEU A 147 -11.37 14.86 23.07
CA LEU A 147 -10.81 14.91 21.73
C LEU A 147 -11.62 14.04 20.76
N LYS A 148 -11.80 14.54 19.56
CA LYS A 148 -12.50 13.85 18.48
C LYS A 148 -11.51 13.25 17.51
N ILE A 149 -11.72 11.98 17.18
CA ILE A 149 -10.84 11.23 16.30
C ILE A 149 -11.59 10.67 15.10
N ILE A 150 -10.90 10.62 13.98
CA ILE A 150 -11.32 9.86 12.79
C ILE A 150 -10.42 8.64 12.68
N ILE A 151 -11.05 7.49 12.49
CA ILE A 151 -10.38 6.21 12.28
C ILE A 151 -10.91 5.53 11.01
N GLN A 152 -10.30 4.44 10.61
CA GLN A 152 -10.72 3.68 9.45
C GLN A 152 -11.32 2.32 9.86
N ASP A 153 -12.15 1.75 8.98
CA ASP A 153 -12.76 0.44 9.18
C ASP A 153 -11.70 -0.68 9.05
N PRO A 154 -11.51 -1.51 10.09
CA PRO A 154 -10.54 -2.61 10.05
C PRO A 154 -10.85 -3.68 9.00
N ARG A 155 -12.06 -3.69 8.44
CA ARG A 155 -12.48 -4.65 7.41
C ARG A 155 -12.03 -4.25 6.00
N SER A 156 -11.65 -2.99 5.81
CA SER A 156 -11.25 -2.45 4.50
C SER A 156 -9.87 -1.79 4.52
N SER A 157 -9.47 -1.16 5.64
CA SER A 157 -8.29 -0.32 5.74
C SER A 157 -7.14 -0.95 6.51
N THR A 158 -5.92 -0.76 6.02
CA THR A 158 -4.66 -1.15 6.68
C THR A 158 -4.51 -0.46 8.04
N PRO A 159 -4.57 0.91 8.17
CA PRO A 159 -4.48 1.53 9.48
C PRO A 159 -5.65 1.17 10.40
N GLY A 160 -6.86 0.97 9.87
CA GLY A 160 -8.00 0.51 10.69
C GLY A 160 -7.75 -0.85 11.33
N LEU A 161 -7.25 -1.82 10.57
CA LEU A 161 -6.84 -3.12 11.11
C LEU A 161 -5.65 -2.97 12.06
N GLY A 162 -4.67 -2.14 11.71
CA GLY A 162 -3.51 -1.84 12.53
C GLY A 162 -3.88 -1.27 13.90
N LEU A 163 -4.84 -0.35 13.96
CA LEU A 163 -5.35 0.18 15.23
C LEU A 163 -5.98 -0.90 16.11
N LEU A 164 -6.79 -1.78 15.50
CA LEU A 164 -7.38 -2.90 16.21
C LEU A 164 -6.30 -3.78 16.84
N MET A 165 -5.26 -4.08 16.08
CA MET A 165 -4.13 -4.90 16.54
C MET A 165 -3.28 -4.15 17.57
N TRP A 166 -3.06 -2.83 17.41
CA TRP A 166 -2.32 -2.01 18.37
C TRP A 166 -2.99 -1.98 19.75
N VAL A 167 -4.29 -1.66 19.79
CA VAL A 167 -5.05 -1.68 21.04
C VAL A 167 -5.03 -3.07 21.66
N LYS A 168 -5.16 -4.13 20.85
CA LYS A 168 -5.10 -5.52 21.34
C LYS A 168 -3.72 -5.88 21.89
N ALA A 169 -2.65 -5.48 21.25
CA ALA A 169 -1.27 -5.72 21.68
C ALA A 169 -0.97 -4.99 23.01
N ALA A 170 -1.40 -3.72 23.12
CA ALA A 170 -1.13 -2.89 24.29
C ALA A 170 -1.96 -3.29 25.53
N TYR A 171 -3.22 -3.66 25.35
CA TYR A 171 -4.17 -3.84 26.47
C TYR A 171 -4.68 -5.28 26.64
N GLY A 172 -4.36 -6.20 25.76
CA GLY A 172 -4.66 -7.62 25.91
C GLY A 172 -6.15 -7.89 26.18
N VAL A 173 -6.46 -8.36 27.38
CA VAL A 173 -7.85 -8.67 27.79
C VAL A 173 -8.70 -7.43 28.05
N GLU A 174 -8.08 -6.29 28.35
CA GLU A 174 -8.76 -5.00 28.60
C GLU A 174 -9.13 -4.28 27.30
N ALA A 175 -8.66 -4.74 26.14
CA ALA A 175 -8.88 -4.07 24.85
C ALA A 175 -10.37 -3.81 24.56
N ALA A 176 -11.25 -4.76 24.86
CA ALA A 176 -12.69 -4.61 24.63
C ALA A 176 -13.31 -3.49 25.49
N SER A 177 -12.89 -3.35 26.75
CA SER A 177 -13.32 -2.27 27.64
C SER A 177 -12.84 -0.92 27.11
N LEU A 178 -11.57 -0.84 26.71
CA LEU A 178 -10.98 0.39 26.17
C LEU A 178 -11.68 0.82 24.87
N TRP A 179 -12.07 -0.10 23.99
CA TRP A 179 -12.85 0.23 22.80
C TRP A 179 -14.22 0.82 23.14
N ALA A 180 -14.87 0.33 24.19
CA ALA A 180 -16.12 0.91 24.66
C ALA A 180 -15.93 2.33 25.23
N GLU A 181 -14.80 2.60 25.88
CA GLU A 181 -14.45 3.92 26.39
C GLU A 181 -14.08 4.91 25.26
N LEU A 182 -13.36 4.46 24.23
CA LEU A 182 -12.98 5.25 23.05
C LEU A 182 -14.16 5.59 22.13
N ALA A 183 -15.28 4.89 22.24
CA ALA A 183 -16.40 5.04 21.33
C ALA A 183 -16.92 6.49 21.25
N ASP A 184 -16.93 7.23 22.38
CA ASP A 184 -17.39 8.62 22.45
C ASP A 184 -16.42 9.63 21.79
N ASN A 185 -15.17 9.23 21.56
CA ASN A 185 -14.16 10.03 20.85
C ASN A 185 -14.27 9.88 19.33
N ILE A 186 -14.75 8.73 18.84
CA ILE A 186 -14.80 8.40 17.42
C ILE A 186 -15.97 9.13 16.76
N VAL A 187 -15.69 10.12 15.90
CA VAL A 187 -16.71 10.85 15.16
C VAL A 187 -17.06 10.20 13.83
N THR A 188 -16.08 9.53 13.20
CA THR A 188 -16.27 8.89 11.90
C THR A 188 -15.34 7.69 11.77
N VAL A 189 -15.85 6.66 11.09
CA VAL A 189 -15.11 5.47 10.67
C VAL A 189 -15.20 5.41 9.14
N THR A 190 -14.11 5.75 8.46
CA THR A 190 -14.07 5.79 6.99
C THR A 190 -13.73 4.44 6.37
N ALA A 191 -13.98 4.27 5.09
CA ALA A 191 -13.62 3.05 4.37
C ALA A 191 -12.10 2.91 4.17
N GLY A 192 -11.39 4.03 3.97
CA GLY A 192 -9.96 4.07 3.70
C GLY A 192 -9.25 5.25 4.35
N TRP A 193 -7.93 5.22 4.25
CA TRP A 193 -7.05 6.22 4.86
C TRP A 193 -7.20 7.61 4.22
N SER A 194 -7.26 7.70 2.88
CA SER A 194 -7.32 8.98 2.17
C SER A 194 -8.53 9.82 2.59
N GLU A 195 -9.69 9.18 2.74
CA GLU A 195 -10.92 9.85 3.20
C GLU A 195 -10.76 10.39 4.63
N ALA A 196 -10.26 9.55 5.55
CA ALA A 196 -10.04 9.95 6.94
C ALA A 196 -9.07 11.12 7.05
N TYR A 197 -7.97 11.05 6.32
CA TYR A 197 -6.95 12.10 6.37
C TYR A 197 -7.44 13.41 5.76
N GLY A 198 -8.19 13.33 4.65
CA GLY A 198 -8.84 14.50 4.04
C GLY A 198 -9.80 15.22 5.01
N MET A 199 -10.70 14.48 5.68
CA MET A 199 -11.61 15.03 6.69
C MET A 199 -10.85 15.71 7.84
N PHE A 200 -9.74 15.13 8.30
CA PHE A 200 -8.90 15.77 9.31
C PHE A 200 -8.29 17.09 8.82
N LEU A 201 -7.80 17.13 7.58
CA LEU A 201 -7.24 18.35 6.98
C LEU A 201 -8.32 19.46 6.83
N GLU A 202 -9.57 19.08 6.63
CA GLU A 202 -10.74 19.97 6.61
C GLU A 202 -11.18 20.42 8.01
N GLY A 203 -10.59 19.87 9.08
CA GLY A 203 -10.84 20.27 10.48
C GLY A 203 -12.05 19.58 11.10
N GLU A 204 -12.47 18.42 10.59
CA GLU A 204 -13.64 17.70 11.12
C GLU A 204 -13.36 16.91 12.40
N ALA A 205 -12.08 16.76 12.77
CA ALA A 205 -11.66 16.13 14.03
C ALA A 205 -10.34 16.71 14.53
N ASP A 206 -10.06 16.48 15.81
CA ASP A 206 -8.83 16.92 16.47
C ASP A 206 -7.63 16.06 16.06
N MET A 207 -7.87 14.77 15.80
CA MET A 207 -6.84 13.79 15.46
C MET A 207 -7.35 12.80 14.43
N VAL A 208 -6.43 12.26 13.64
CA VAL A 208 -6.71 11.19 12.67
C VAL A 208 -5.71 10.04 12.83
N LEU A 209 -6.19 8.81 12.71
CA LEU A 209 -5.30 7.65 12.65
C LEU A 209 -4.53 7.66 11.32
N SER A 210 -3.21 7.61 11.43
CA SER A 210 -2.27 7.63 10.31
C SER A 210 -0.94 7.00 10.74
N TYR A 211 0.18 7.62 10.37
CA TYR A 211 1.53 7.10 10.59
C TYR A 211 2.43 8.16 11.24
N THR A 212 3.47 7.70 11.94
CA THR A 212 4.50 8.59 12.51
C THR A 212 5.22 9.41 11.43
N THR A 213 5.23 8.96 10.19
CA THR A 213 5.85 9.60 9.02
C THR A 213 4.98 10.68 8.37
N SER A 214 3.66 10.68 8.61
CA SER A 214 2.75 11.61 7.94
C SER A 214 3.11 13.11 8.12
N PRO A 215 3.57 13.58 9.29
CA PRO A 215 4.02 14.96 9.43
C PRO A 215 5.23 15.31 8.56
N ALA A 216 6.11 14.34 8.27
CA ALA A 216 7.27 14.55 7.41
C ALA A 216 6.86 14.87 5.95
N TYR A 217 5.82 14.21 5.44
CA TYR A 217 5.25 14.51 4.13
C TYR A 217 4.86 16.00 4.01
N HIS A 218 4.10 16.53 4.98
CA HIS A 218 3.70 17.94 4.97
C HIS A 218 4.90 18.89 4.99
N ILE A 219 5.94 18.56 5.76
CA ILE A 219 7.17 19.37 5.82
C ILE A 219 7.91 19.35 4.48
N ILE A 220 8.05 18.17 3.87
CA ILE A 220 8.88 17.97 2.67
C ILE A 220 8.14 18.43 1.42
N ALA A 221 6.89 18.02 1.24
CA ALA A 221 6.13 18.28 0.03
C ALA A 221 5.43 19.64 0.02
N GLU A 222 4.99 20.12 1.20
CA GLU A 222 4.14 21.32 1.31
C GLU A 222 4.82 22.47 2.07
N GLY A 223 5.93 22.24 2.76
CA GLY A 223 6.59 23.22 3.63
C GLY A 223 5.77 23.52 4.90
N ASP A 224 4.81 22.67 5.26
CA ASP A 224 3.92 22.83 6.40
C ASP A 224 4.40 22.03 7.62
N ALA A 225 4.82 22.72 8.68
CA ALA A 225 5.22 22.12 9.95
C ALA A 225 4.11 22.14 11.01
N SER A 226 2.85 22.35 10.61
CA SER A 226 1.71 22.43 11.52
C SER A 226 1.19 21.10 12.04
N LYS A 227 1.70 19.98 11.53
CA LYS A 227 1.29 18.63 11.92
C LYS A 227 2.31 17.94 12.80
N LYS A 228 1.83 17.14 13.74
CA LYS A 228 2.60 16.23 14.61
C LYS A 228 1.88 14.91 14.75
N TYR A 229 2.57 13.90 15.24
CA TYR A 229 1.94 12.67 15.73
C TYR A 229 1.99 12.62 17.26
N ALA A 230 0.96 12.04 17.87
CA ALA A 230 0.92 11.77 19.30
C ALA A 230 1.86 10.61 19.63
N THR A 231 2.77 10.82 20.56
CA THR A 231 3.67 9.77 21.07
C THR A 231 2.99 9.06 22.23
N PHE A 232 2.70 7.78 22.05
CA PHE A 232 2.04 6.96 23.08
C PHE A 232 3.03 6.17 23.92
N ASP A 233 2.81 6.13 25.21
CA ASP A 233 3.66 5.44 26.20
C ASP A 233 3.65 3.91 25.99
N GLU A 234 2.58 3.36 25.39
CA GLU A 234 2.49 1.94 24.99
C GLU A 234 3.41 1.59 23.81
N GLY A 235 4.08 2.58 23.22
CA GLY A 235 4.75 2.45 21.95
C GLY A 235 3.78 2.48 20.77
N HIS A 236 4.29 2.23 19.59
CA HIS A 236 3.53 2.27 18.33
C HIS A 236 3.56 0.91 17.64
N TYR A 237 2.44 0.50 17.09
CA TYR A 237 2.35 -0.76 16.36
C TYR A 237 2.97 -0.60 14.98
N MET A 238 3.93 -1.47 14.66
CA MET A 238 4.63 -1.46 13.38
C MET A 238 3.82 -2.23 12.33
N GLN A 239 3.76 -1.70 11.13
CA GLN A 239 3.37 -2.41 9.92
C GLN A 239 4.57 -2.53 8.98
N ILE A 240 4.55 -3.54 8.12
CA ILE A 240 5.45 -3.70 6.98
C ILE A 240 4.56 -3.95 5.77
N GLU A 241 4.65 -3.09 4.77
CA GLU A 241 3.92 -3.26 3.52
C GLU A 241 4.67 -4.18 2.57
N VAL A 242 3.90 -4.99 1.85
CA VAL A 242 4.45 -6.06 1.03
C VAL A 242 3.78 -6.14 -0.34
N ALA A 243 4.53 -6.66 -1.31
CA ALA A 243 4.00 -7.07 -2.59
C ALA A 243 4.17 -8.58 -2.81
N GLY A 244 3.23 -9.19 -3.51
CA GLY A 244 3.26 -10.61 -3.87
C GLY A 244 2.82 -10.84 -5.32
N LYS A 245 3.42 -11.84 -5.96
CA LYS A 245 3.10 -12.25 -7.33
C LYS A 245 1.94 -13.26 -7.33
N LEU A 246 0.94 -13.05 -8.18
CA LEU A 246 -0.16 -14.02 -8.32
C LEU A 246 0.28 -15.23 -9.16
N ALA A 247 -0.18 -16.41 -8.74
CA ALA A 247 0.10 -17.66 -9.45
C ALA A 247 -0.59 -17.74 -10.83
N SER A 248 -1.61 -16.91 -11.07
CA SER A 248 -2.34 -16.84 -12.34
C SER A 248 -1.67 -15.95 -13.39
N THR A 249 -0.61 -15.21 -13.04
CA THR A 249 0.06 -14.32 -14.01
C THR A 249 0.66 -15.08 -15.18
N ASP A 250 0.51 -14.56 -16.39
CA ASP A 250 1.25 -14.97 -17.58
C ASP A 250 2.48 -14.08 -17.87
N GLN A 251 2.65 -12.99 -17.07
CA GLN A 251 3.75 -12.02 -17.16
C GLN A 251 4.90 -12.30 -16.18
N ASN A 252 5.18 -13.58 -15.87
CA ASN A 252 6.10 -13.98 -14.81
C ASN A 252 7.43 -13.21 -14.79
N ALA A 253 8.11 -13.08 -15.95
CA ALA A 253 9.39 -12.41 -16.02
C ALA A 253 9.30 -10.90 -15.72
N ARG A 254 8.21 -10.24 -16.13
CA ARG A 254 7.96 -8.82 -15.84
C ARG A 254 7.56 -8.59 -14.40
N ALA A 255 6.76 -9.50 -13.86
CA ALA A 255 6.39 -9.46 -12.44
C ALA A 255 7.63 -9.60 -11.55
N ASP A 256 8.55 -10.51 -11.88
CA ASP A 256 9.83 -10.64 -11.17
C ASP A 256 10.69 -9.38 -11.33
N GLN A 257 10.76 -8.80 -12.54
CA GLN A 257 11.47 -7.55 -12.79
C GLN A 257 10.87 -6.38 -11.99
N PHE A 258 9.54 -6.30 -11.85
CA PHE A 258 8.90 -5.26 -11.03
C PHE A 258 9.21 -5.44 -9.54
N LEU A 259 9.18 -6.67 -9.03
CA LEU A 259 9.52 -6.94 -7.63
C LEU A 259 11.00 -6.61 -7.32
N ASP A 260 11.92 -6.89 -8.27
CA ASP A 260 13.32 -6.47 -8.13
C ASP A 260 13.48 -4.94 -8.19
N PHE A 261 12.72 -4.26 -9.08
CA PHE A 261 12.69 -2.81 -9.15
C PHE A 261 12.13 -2.20 -7.84
N MET A 262 11.06 -2.75 -7.29
CA MET A 262 10.42 -2.28 -6.06
C MET A 262 11.39 -2.24 -4.85
N VAL A 263 12.35 -3.13 -4.80
CA VAL A 263 13.35 -3.19 -3.74
C VAL A 263 14.67 -2.50 -4.09
N SER A 264 14.73 -1.80 -5.23
CA SER A 264 15.91 -1.05 -5.68
C SER A 264 15.90 0.40 -5.17
N ASP A 265 17.09 1.02 -5.16
CA ASP A 265 17.24 2.44 -4.83
C ASP A 265 16.35 3.33 -5.71
N ALA A 266 16.19 2.98 -7.00
CA ALA A 266 15.38 3.75 -7.94
C ALA A 266 13.90 3.84 -7.56
N PHE A 267 13.34 2.80 -6.95
CA PHE A 267 11.97 2.83 -6.41
C PHE A 267 11.95 3.49 -5.03
N GLN A 268 12.90 3.13 -4.17
CA GLN A 268 12.95 3.60 -2.78
C GLN A 268 13.17 5.12 -2.68
N ASP A 269 13.86 5.72 -3.65
CA ASP A 269 14.03 7.17 -3.74
C ASP A 269 12.73 7.91 -4.18
N ILE A 270 11.75 7.18 -4.73
CA ILE A 270 10.47 7.75 -5.16
C ILE A 270 9.43 7.73 -4.02
N ILE A 271 9.41 6.66 -3.22
CA ILE A 271 8.40 6.48 -2.16
C ILE A 271 8.88 7.10 -0.83
#